data_df6ee1ba4d5a8ab25e8377a29cc526f6
#
_entry.id   df6ee1ba4d5a8ab25e8377a29cc526f6
#
_cell.length_a   1.000
_cell.length_b   1.000
_cell.length_c   1.000
_cell.angle_alpha   90.00
_cell.angle_beta   90.00
_cell.angle_gamma   90.00
#
_symmetry.space_group_name_H-M   'P 1'
#
loop_
_entity.id
_entity.type
_entity.pdbx_description
1 polymer ?
#
loop_
_entity_poly.entity_id
_entity_poly.type
_entity_poly.pdbx_seq_one_letter_code
_entity_poly.pdbx_strand_id
1 'polypeptide(L)'
;MCIRDSHPSWMILDVVPVIPPELRPMVQLDGGRFATSDLNDLYRRVINRNNRLKRLIQLNAPDIIVRNEKRMLQEAVDALIDNGRRGRAVTGANNRALKSLSDMLKGKQGRFRQNLLGKRVDYSGRSVICVGPELKIYQCGVPKEMALELFRPFIMKLSLIHI
;
A
#
# COMPACT_ATOMS: atom_id res chain seq x y z
N MET A 1 19.00 -4.84 23.58
CA MET A 1 18.03 -5.89 23.25
C MET A 1 18.63 -7.21 23.69
N CYS A 2 18.13 -7.82 24.74
CA CYS A 2 18.70 -9.02 25.29
C CYS A 2 18.34 -10.24 24.44
N ILE A 3 19.33 -10.94 23.91
CA ILE A 3 19.18 -12.16 23.09
C ILE A 3 18.41 -13.27 23.86
N ARG A 4 18.33 -13.16 25.20
CA ARG A 4 17.62 -14.11 26.07
C ARG A 4 16.10 -14.00 26.02
N ASP A 5 15.53 -12.89 25.47
CA ASP A 5 14.09 -12.64 25.48
C ASP A 5 13.40 -13.06 24.19
N SER A 6 14.14 -13.58 23.19
CA SER A 6 13.60 -14.02 21.90
C SER A 6 13.73 -15.54 21.72
N HIS A 7 12.65 -16.16 21.26
CA HIS A 7 12.64 -17.57 20.90
C HIS A 7 12.83 -17.72 19.37
N PRO A 8 13.73 -18.60 18.90
CA PRO A 8 13.93 -18.84 17.46
C PRO A 8 12.66 -19.24 16.72
N SER A 9 11.71 -19.90 17.40
CA SER A 9 10.39 -20.28 16.83
C SER A 9 9.55 -19.09 16.39
N TRP A 10 9.78 -17.87 16.90
CA TRP A 10 9.06 -16.67 16.48
C TRP A 10 9.37 -16.24 15.05
N MET A 11 10.40 -16.81 14.43
CA MET A 11 10.70 -16.61 13.02
C MET A 11 9.74 -17.39 12.09
N ILE A 12 8.96 -18.32 12.63
CA ILE A 12 8.00 -19.13 11.89
C ILE A 12 6.61 -18.59 12.19
N LEU A 13 5.85 -18.30 11.14
CA LEU A 13 4.47 -17.84 11.27
C LEU A 13 3.51 -19.03 11.29
N ASP A 14 2.83 -19.25 12.40
CA ASP A 14 1.75 -20.24 12.51
C ASP A 14 0.44 -19.70 11.91
N VAL A 15 0.23 -18.40 12.01
CA VAL A 15 -0.96 -17.71 11.52
C VAL A 15 -0.54 -16.48 10.69
N VAL A 16 -1.13 -16.33 9.51
CA VAL A 16 -0.93 -15.16 8.67
C VAL A 16 -1.94 -14.08 9.07
N PRO A 17 -1.51 -12.91 9.55
CA PRO A 17 -2.42 -11.83 9.92
C PRO A 17 -3.07 -11.22 8.67
N VAL A 18 -4.33 -10.86 8.81
CA VAL A 18 -5.11 -10.18 7.76
C VAL A 18 -5.30 -8.74 8.17
N ILE A 19 -4.89 -7.81 7.30
CA ILE A 19 -5.09 -6.38 7.54
C ILE A 19 -6.57 -6.01 7.45
N PRO A 20 -7.02 -4.96 8.18
CA PRO A 20 -8.39 -4.48 8.13
C PRO A 20 -8.86 -4.13 6.72
N PRO A 21 -10.17 -4.27 6.41
CA PRO A 21 -10.71 -4.00 5.08
C PRO A 21 -10.56 -2.54 4.63
N GLU A 22 -10.47 -1.59 5.55
CA GLU A 22 -10.22 -0.17 5.24
C GLU A 22 -8.87 0.06 4.55
N LEU A 23 -7.87 -0.78 4.84
CA LEU A 23 -6.55 -0.72 4.22
C LEU A 23 -6.45 -1.46 2.88
N ARG A 24 -7.48 -2.25 2.53
CA ARG A 24 -7.61 -2.99 1.26
C ARG A 24 -9.00 -2.84 0.66
N PRO A 25 -9.45 -1.63 0.35
CA PRO A 25 -10.82 -1.34 -0.03
C PRO A 25 -11.23 -2.05 -1.31
N MET A 26 -12.53 -2.38 -1.38
CA MET A 26 -13.22 -2.81 -2.58
C MET A 26 -14.28 -1.75 -2.89
N VAL A 27 -14.14 -1.07 -4.02
CA VAL A 27 -15.03 0.02 -4.44
C VAL A 27 -15.82 -0.42 -5.65
N GLN A 28 -17.13 -0.20 -5.62
CA GLN A 28 -17.99 -0.42 -6.76
C GLN A 28 -17.87 0.76 -7.73
N LEU A 29 -17.56 0.46 -8.97
CA LEU A 29 -17.53 1.42 -10.08
C LEU A 29 -18.87 1.45 -10.79
N ASP A 30 -19.12 2.52 -11.51
CA ASP A 30 -20.28 2.64 -12.40
C ASP A 30 -20.31 1.47 -13.39
N GLY A 31 -21.50 0.87 -13.58
CA GLY A 31 -21.66 -0.32 -14.42
C GLY A 31 -21.46 -1.67 -13.72
N GLY A 32 -21.53 -1.73 -12.38
CA GLY A 32 -21.51 -2.98 -11.61
C GLY A 32 -20.14 -3.67 -11.52
N ARG A 33 -19.08 -3.01 -11.95
CA ARG A 33 -17.69 -3.50 -11.82
C ARG A 33 -17.13 -3.12 -10.45
N PHE A 34 -16.28 -3.98 -9.90
CA PHE A 34 -15.58 -3.70 -8.64
C PHE A 34 -14.10 -3.43 -8.89
N ALA A 35 -13.60 -2.32 -8.35
CA ALA A 35 -12.17 -2.08 -8.23
C ALA A 35 -11.71 -2.61 -6.87
N THR A 36 -10.76 -3.53 -6.88
CA THR A 36 -10.22 -4.14 -5.65
C THR A 36 -8.75 -3.82 -5.49
N SER A 37 -8.30 -3.78 -4.23
CA SER A 37 -6.87 -3.74 -3.93
C SER A 37 -6.19 -5.05 -4.36
N ASP A 38 -4.96 -4.96 -4.86
CA ASP A 38 -4.13 -6.11 -5.23
C ASP A 38 -3.95 -7.09 -4.06
N LEU A 39 -3.97 -6.60 -2.81
CA LEU A 39 -3.88 -7.42 -1.61
C LEU A 39 -5.04 -8.40 -1.47
N ASN A 40 -6.24 -8.04 -1.88
CA ASN A 40 -7.39 -8.96 -1.84
C ASN A 40 -7.16 -10.18 -2.73
N ASP A 41 -6.53 -10.01 -3.90
CA ASP A 41 -6.17 -11.12 -4.77
C ASP A 41 -5.08 -12.00 -4.18
N LEU A 42 -4.09 -11.41 -3.53
CA LEU A 42 -3.03 -12.14 -2.85
C LEU A 42 -3.57 -12.95 -1.66
N TYR A 43 -4.41 -12.36 -0.80
CA TYR A 43 -5.09 -13.09 0.29
C TYR A 43 -5.98 -14.20 -0.24
N ARG A 44 -6.75 -13.96 -1.28
CA ARG A 44 -7.60 -14.99 -1.91
C ARG A 44 -6.79 -16.19 -2.40
N ARG A 45 -5.60 -15.96 -2.98
CA ARG A 45 -4.69 -17.03 -3.39
C ARG A 45 -4.22 -17.86 -2.21
N VAL A 46 -3.81 -17.23 -1.11
CA VAL A 46 -3.39 -17.92 0.12
C VAL A 46 -4.53 -18.76 0.68
N ILE A 47 -5.74 -18.21 0.80
CA ILE A 47 -6.91 -18.92 1.32
C ILE A 47 -7.26 -20.12 0.43
N ASN A 48 -7.29 -19.95 -0.88
CA ASN A 48 -7.62 -21.03 -1.82
C ASN A 48 -6.59 -22.17 -1.75
N ARG A 49 -5.29 -21.84 -1.68
CA ARG A 49 -4.23 -22.85 -1.52
C ARG A 49 -4.34 -23.58 -0.19
N ASN A 50 -4.60 -22.86 0.89
CA ASN A 50 -4.78 -23.45 2.21
C ASN A 50 -5.99 -24.40 2.25
N ASN A 51 -7.13 -24.00 1.69
CA ASN A 51 -8.33 -24.82 1.63
C ASN A 51 -8.10 -26.08 0.77
N ARG A 52 -7.40 -25.93 -0.35
CA ARG A 52 -7.03 -27.07 -1.19
C ARG A 52 -6.11 -28.04 -0.47
N LEU A 53 -5.09 -27.54 0.24
CA LEU A 53 -4.20 -28.37 1.05
C LEU A 53 -4.96 -29.13 2.14
N LYS A 54 -5.84 -28.44 2.88
CA LYS A 54 -6.69 -29.09 3.90
C LYS A 54 -7.51 -30.24 3.31
N ARG A 55 -8.13 -30.01 2.15
CA ARG A 55 -8.92 -31.04 1.45
C ARG A 55 -8.07 -32.21 1.01
N LEU A 56 -6.86 -31.99 0.50
CA LEU A 56 -5.96 -33.08 0.09
C LEU A 56 -5.49 -33.91 1.28
N ILE A 57 -5.24 -33.31 2.43
CA ILE A 57 -4.89 -34.02 3.66
C ILE A 57 -6.07 -34.87 4.14
N GLN A 58 -7.29 -34.33 4.13
CA GLN A 58 -8.50 -35.06 4.52
C GLN A 58 -8.78 -36.27 3.61
N LEU A 59 -8.44 -36.18 2.34
CA LEU A 59 -8.61 -37.24 1.35
C LEU A 59 -7.46 -38.27 1.36
N ASN A 60 -6.49 -38.16 2.27
CA ASN A 60 -5.29 -38.99 2.31
C ASN A 60 -4.58 -39.08 0.95
N ALA A 61 -4.46 -37.95 0.25
CA ALA A 61 -3.80 -37.89 -1.05
C ALA A 61 -2.32 -38.31 -0.96
N PRO A 62 -1.71 -38.81 -2.05
CA PRO A 62 -0.31 -39.19 -2.08
C PRO A 62 0.62 -38.07 -1.61
N ASP A 63 1.64 -38.42 -0.84
CA ASP A 63 2.60 -37.47 -0.22
C ASP A 63 3.22 -36.48 -1.22
N ILE A 64 3.49 -36.95 -2.43
CA ILE A 64 4.09 -36.12 -3.47
C ILE A 64 3.19 -34.95 -3.85
N ILE A 65 1.87 -35.14 -3.89
CA ILE A 65 0.88 -34.10 -4.19
C ILE A 65 0.79 -33.13 -2.98
N VAL A 66 0.72 -33.66 -1.78
CA VAL A 66 0.66 -32.87 -0.54
C VAL A 66 1.90 -31.97 -0.40
N ARG A 67 3.10 -32.52 -0.64
CA ARG A 67 4.37 -31.75 -0.62
C ARG A 67 4.38 -30.61 -1.65
N ASN A 68 3.88 -30.90 -2.87
CA ASN A 68 3.80 -29.87 -3.89
C ASN A 68 2.81 -28.76 -3.52
N GLU A 69 1.64 -29.10 -2.97
CA GLU A 69 0.67 -28.07 -2.53
C GLU A 69 1.17 -27.26 -1.34
N LYS A 70 1.93 -27.86 -0.40
CA LYS A 70 2.63 -27.14 0.68
C LYS A 70 3.61 -26.11 0.11
N ARG A 71 4.40 -26.48 -0.91
CA ARG A 71 5.31 -25.57 -1.61
C ARG A 71 4.54 -24.42 -2.27
N MET A 72 3.42 -24.72 -2.95
CA MET A 72 2.60 -23.70 -3.61
C MET A 72 1.91 -22.77 -2.60
N LEU A 73 1.56 -23.26 -1.42
CA LEU A 73 1.05 -22.41 -0.33
C LEU A 73 2.15 -21.46 0.18
N GLN A 74 3.37 -21.97 0.38
CA GLN A 74 4.51 -21.14 0.78
C GLN A 74 4.80 -20.04 -0.27
N GLU A 75 4.77 -20.39 -1.55
CA GLU A 75 4.93 -19.39 -2.63
C GLU A 75 3.83 -18.31 -2.60
N ALA A 76 2.60 -18.68 -2.27
CA ALA A 76 1.51 -17.71 -2.15
C ALA A 76 1.70 -16.77 -0.95
N VAL A 77 2.20 -17.26 0.18
CA VAL A 77 2.53 -16.44 1.36
C VAL A 77 3.74 -15.54 1.08
N ASP A 78 4.77 -16.07 0.44
CA ASP A 78 5.94 -15.27 0.02
C ASP A 78 5.53 -14.11 -0.90
N ALA A 79 4.64 -14.36 -1.85
CA ALA A 79 4.11 -13.33 -2.74
C ALA A 79 3.24 -12.28 -2.01
N LEU A 80 2.51 -12.67 -0.96
CA LEU A 80 1.75 -11.73 -0.12
C LEU A 80 2.67 -10.76 0.62
N ILE A 81 3.79 -11.27 1.15
CA ILE A 81 4.73 -10.46 1.95
C ILE A 81 5.61 -9.61 1.03
N ASP A 82 6.29 -10.19 0.06
CA ASP A 82 7.17 -9.49 -0.88
C ASP A 82 7.16 -10.14 -2.27
N ASN A 83 6.26 -9.69 -3.12
CA ASN A 83 6.05 -10.25 -4.46
C ASN A 83 7.26 -10.00 -5.37
N GLY A 84 7.80 -11.07 -5.95
CA GLY A 84 8.93 -11.02 -6.86
C GLY A 84 10.31 -11.12 -6.20
N ARG A 85 10.39 -11.27 -4.88
CA ARG A 85 11.66 -11.50 -4.18
C ARG A 85 12.25 -12.89 -4.49
N ARG A 86 11.39 -13.90 -4.62
CA ARG A 86 11.79 -15.27 -4.99
C ARG A 86 11.16 -15.66 -6.33
N GLY A 87 11.91 -15.57 -7.40
CA GLY A 87 11.47 -15.97 -8.72
C GLY A 87 10.54 -14.98 -9.42
N ARG A 88 9.67 -15.49 -10.28
CA ARG A 88 8.76 -14.67 -11.08
C ARG A 88 7.66 -14.07 -10.23
N ALA A 89 7.48 -12.75 -10.32
CA ALA A 89 6.41 -12.05 -9.61
C ALA A 89 5.03 -12.56 -10.08
N VAL A 90 4.11 -12.65 -9.12
CA VAL A 90 2.70 -12.91 -9.40
C VAL A 90 2.10 -11.68 -10.07
N THR A 91 1.49 -11.89 -11.24
CA THR A 91 0.89 -10.83 -12.05
C THR A 91 -0.63 -10.90 -12.02
N GLY A 92 -1.25 -9.74 -12.17
CA GLY A 92 -2.68 -9.59 -12.41
C GLY A 92 -3.02 -9.44 -13.90
N ALA A 93 -4.16 -8.83 -14.19
CA ALA A 93 -4.53 -8.46 -15.54
C ALA A 93 -3.45 -7.55 -16.17
N ASN A 94 -3.24 -7.66 -17.48
CA ASN A 94 -2.24 -6.91 -18.25
C ASN A 94 -0.78 -7.16 -17.83
N ASN A 95 -0.45 -8.34 -17.30
CA ASN A 95 0.90 -8.72 -16.87
C ASN A 95 1.56 -7.77 -15.86
N ARG A 96 0.79 -6.91 -15.19
CA ARG A 96 1.28 -6.05 -14.12
C ARG A 96 1.51 -6.88 -12.85
N ALA A 97 2.70 -6.75 -12.23
CA ALA A 97 2.98 -7.35 -10.93
C ALA A 97 2.02 -6.81 -9.87
N LEU A 98 1.45 -7.70 -9.04
CA LEU A 98 0.58 -7.34 -7.93
C LEU A 98 1.40 -6.68 -6.82
N LYS A 99 0.84 -5.62 -6.22
CA LYS A 99 1.46 -4.88 -5.13
C LYS A 99 1.33 -5.63 -3.81
N SER A 100 2.46 -6.06 -3.25
CA SER A 100 2.53 -6.82 -1.99
C SER A 100 2.51 -5.91 -0.76
N LEU A 101 2.46 -6.50 0.44
CA LEU A 101 2.55 -5.76 1.72
C LEU A 101 3.84 -4.94 1.81
N SER A 102 4.98 -5.51 1.42
CA SER A 102 6.27 -4.83 1.40
C SER A 102 6.27 -3.62 0.45
N ASP A 103 5.62 -3.73 -0.71
CA ASP A 103 5.51 -2.65 -1.68
C ASP A 103 4.66 -1.48 -1.18
N MET A 104 3.76 -1.72 -0.24
CA MET A 104 2.99 -0.64 0.41
C MET A 104 3.83 0.19 1.37
N LEU A 105 4.93 -0.35 1.88
CA LEU A 105 5.79 0.31 2.86
C LEU A 105 7.00 0.97 2.21
N LYS A 106 7.59 0.33 1.20
CA LYS A 106 8.82 0.77 0.53
C LYS A 106 8.57 1.75 -0.63
N GLY A 107 9.62 2.47 -1.01
CA GLY A 107 9.63 3.36 -2.18
C GLY A 107 9.05 4.75 -1.93
N LYS A 108 8.99 5.56 -3.00
CA LYS A 108 8.52 6.96 -2.94
C LYS A 108 7.03 7.09 -2.57
N GLN A 109 6.22 6.11 -2.96
CA GLN A 109 4.79 6.06 -2.68
C GLN A 109 4.46 5.17 -1.47
N GLY A 110 5.47 4.65 -0.77
CA GLY A 110 5.30 3.85 0.42
C GLY A 110 4.84 4.69 1.61
N ARG A 111 4.23 4.02 2.58
CA ARG A 111 3.68 4.66 3.79
C ARG A 111 4.72 5.44 4.58
N PHE A 112 5.96 4.95 4.65
CA PHE A 112 7.03 5.66 5.36
C PHE A 112 7.31 7.03 4.74
N ARG A 113 7.51 7.11 3.44
CA ARG A 113 7.85 8.39 2.79
C ARG A 113 6.65 9.31 2.58
N GLN A 114 5.48 8.75 2.35
CA GLN A 114 4.30 9.51 1.98
C GLN A 114 3.46 9.96 3.17
N ASN A 115 3.45 9.21 4.28
CA ASN A 115 2.56 9.46 5.41
C ASN A 115 3.27 9.65 6.75
N LEU A 116 4.50 9.13 6.91
CA LEU A 116 5.24 9.21 8.17
C LEU A 116 6.29 10.32 8.16
N LEU A 117 7.21 10.31 7.18
CA LEU A 117 8.27 11.32 7.06
C LEU A 117 7.77 12.67 6.55
N GLY A 118 6.63 12.69 5.90
CA GLY A 118 5.97 13.89 5.44
C GLY A 118 4.50 13.61 5.16
N LYS A 119 3.62 14.54 5.53
CA LYS A 119 2.18 14.46 5.27
C LYS A 119 1.77 15.55 4.31
N ARG A 120 0.74 15.29 3.52
CA ARG A 120 0.04 16.36 2.81
C ARG A 120 -0.73 17.17 3.83
N VAL A 121 -0.55 18.48 3.80
CA VAL A 121 -1.23 19.42 4.68
C VAL A 121 -2.07 20.38 3.84
N ASP A 122 -3.16 20.87 4.42
CA ASP A 122 -4.02 21.85 3.77
C ASP A 122 -3.30 23.20 3.62
N TYR A 123 -3.76 24.01 2.67
CA TYR A 123 -3.22 25.34 2.37
C TYR A 123 -1.72 25.35 2.08
N SER A 124 -1.24 24.33 1.42
CA SER A 124 0.14 24.19 0.95
C SER A 124 0.17 23.84 -0.53
N GLY A 125 1.20 24.29 -1.21
CA GLY A 125 1.37 24.06 -2.65
C GLY A 125 2.83 23.92 -3.03
N ARG A 126 3.05 23.38 -4.23
CA ARG A 126 4.38 23.23 -4.81
C ARG A 126 4.33 23.58 -6.29
N SER A 127 5.28 24.41 -6.74
CA SER A 127 5.38 24.80 -8.14
C SER A 127 6.84 24.88 -8.56
N VAL A 128 7.05 25.08 -9.85
CA VAL A 128 8.36 25.32 -10.43
C VAL A 128 8.81 26.73 -10.05
N ILE A 129 10.08 26.88 -9.71
CA ILE A 129 10.71 28.17 -9.40
C ILE A 129 11.36 28.71 -10.67
N CYS A 130 10.96 29.93 -11.06
CA CYS A 130 11.53 30.64 -12.19
C CYS A 130 12.27 31.90 -11.70
N VAL A 131 13.22 32.39 -12.46
CA VAL A 131 13.90 33.67 -12.17
C VAL A 131 12.95 34.83 -12.36
N GLY A 132 13.04 35.84 -11.46
CA GLY A 132 12.25 37.06 -11.52
C GLY A 132 13.16 38.26 -11.31
N PRO A 133 13.77 38.82 -12.38
CA PRO A 133 14.76 39.91 -12.25
C PRO A 133 14.18 41.20 -11.69
N GLU A 134 12.87 41.41 -11.77
CA GLU A 134 12.17 42.59 -11.25
C GLU A 134 11.89 42.51 -9.74
N LEU A 135 12.07 41.33 -9.13
CA LEU A 135 11.78 41.11 -7.73
C LEU A 135 13.01 41.44 -6.86
N LYS A 136 12.76 42.08 -5.73
CA LYS A 136 13.81 42.28 -4.71
C LYS A 136 14.13 40.95 -4.03
N ILE A 137 15.32 40.83 -3.42
CA ILE A 137 15.85 39.60 -2.83
C ILE A 137 14.95 39.00 -1.75
N TYR A 138 14.09 39.78 -1.12
CA TYR A 138 13.13 39.37 -0.10
C TYR A 138 11.70 39.19 -0.66
N GLN A 139 11.50 39.32 -1.96
CA GLN A 139 10.20 39.18 -2.62
C GLN A 139 10.12 37.86 -3.42
N CYS A 140 8.97 37.24 -3.41
CA CYS A 140 8.66 36.16 -4.33
C CYS A 140 7.31 36.40 -5.00
N GLY A 141 7.21 36.02 -6.29
CA GLY A 141 5.97 36.04 -7.02
C GLY A 141 5.24 34.70 -6.89
N VAL A 142 3.98 34.75 -6.53
CA VAL A 142 3.13 33.55 -6.41
C VAL A 142 2.00 33.66 -7.43
N PRO A 143 1.66 32.58 -8.19
CA PRO A 143 0.50 32.58 -9.09
C PRO A 143 -0.77 32.94 -8.31
N LYS A 144 -1.64 33.76 -8.93
CA LYS A 144 -2.87 34.25 -8.30
C LYS A 144 -3.77 33.12 -7.80
N GLU A 145 -3.92 32.06 -8.57
CA GLU A 145 -4.75 30.91 -8.21
C GLU A 145 -4.21 30.19 -6.96
N MET A 146 -2.89 29.97 -6.89
CA MET A 146 -2.26 29.40 -5.70
C MET A 146 -2.40 30.32 -4.48
N ALA A 147 -2.21 31.64 -4.67
CA ALA A 147 -2.35 32.61 -3.58
C ALA A 147 -3.77 32.61 -3.00
N LEU A 148 -4.81 32.53 -3.82
CA LEU A 148 -6.19 32.47 -3.37
C LEU A 148 -6.47 31.25 -2.49
N GLU A 149 -5.97 30.08 -2.84
CA GLU A 149 -6.15 28.86 -2.03
C GLU A 149 -5.29 28.91 -0.75
N LEU A 150 -4.05 29.35 -0.82
CA LEU A 150 -3.16 29.43 0.35
C LEU A 150 -3.65 30.42 1.40
N PHE A 151 -4.18 31.57 0.98
CA PHE A 151 -4.65 32.64 1.85
C PHE A 151 -6.16 32.59 2.15
N ARG A 152 -6.86 31.59 1.65
CA ARG A 152 -8.31 31.43 1.83
C ARG A 152 -8.76 31.57 3.30
N PRO A 153 -8.13 30.91 4.31
CA PRO A 153 -8.53 31.06 5.71
C PRO A 153 -8.42 32.48 6.22
N PHE A 154 -7.38 33.21 5.79
CA PHE A 154 -7.17 34.62 6.21
C PHE A 154 -8.21 35.54 5.59
N ILE A 155 -8.56 35.35 4.33
CA ILE A 155 -9.60 36.10 3.63
C ILE A 155 -10.95 35.86 4.29
N MET A 156 -11.30 34.61 4.59
CA MET A 156 -12.55 34.28 5.27
C MET A 156 -12.63 34.90 6.66
N LYS A 157 -11.54 34.89 7.42
CA LYS A 157 -11.48 35.54 8.74
C LYS A 157 -11.73 37.05 8.64
N LEU A 158 -11.11 37.75 7.71
CA LEU A 158 -11.32 39.16 7.49
C LEU A 158 -12.74 39.50 7.05
N SER A 159 -13.30 38.70 6.13
CA SER A 159 -14.68 38.84 5.68
C SER A 159 -15.70 38.73 6.82
N LEU A 160 -15.51 37.78 7.74
CA LEU A 160 -16.39 37.59 8.91
C LEU A 160 -16.27 38.70 9.96
N ILE A 161 -15.16 39.42 10.01
CA ILE A 161 -14.97 40.55 10.93
C ILE A 161 -15.65 41.81 10.44
N HIS A 162 -15.83 41.93 9.11
CA HIS A 162 -16.39 43.14 8.48
C HIS A 162 -17.88 43.01 8.13
N ILE A 163 -18.53 41.91 8.49
CA ILE A 163 -19.98 41.75 8.44
C ILE A 163 -20.57 42.02 9.84
#